data_f2cdff9021f7035a44515119de576947
#
_entry.id   f2cdff9021f7035a44515119de576947
#
_cell.length_a   1.000
_cell.length_b   1.000
_cell.length_c   1.000
_cell.angle_alpha   90.00
_cell.angle_beta   90.00
_cell.angle_gamma   90.00
#
_symmetry.space_group_name_H-M   'P 1'
#
loop_
_entity.id
_entity.type
_entity.pdbx_description
1 polymer ?
#
loop_
_entity_poly.entity_id
_entity_poly.type
_entity_poly.pdbx_seq_one_letter_code
_entity_poly.pdbx_strand_id
1 'polypeptide(L)'
;MSAARGIKQVSLLTVVFLLVSTSAWGVNRFRIGDGQLSLGSSGNVVGIVADIDQEIVGLSIALDFDPAKLRISEVRLGAGLIGLEPEFSDGIIDNVRGELVHGVILSLTETIVERRIAAGEGVEVLRLVVDVIAEEPASTTLDLANAAGFPGRRNVMTVGGGNSVTPSPQLSDGVLELRRLLPVIKHIQGNVGVAGDTFLVVGFNFDQAGLQVTICGNEAEHRLLGDGQTLQVFAPACAAAGFSVLEICNSFGCDTVAEGFDYDLVGGRQAPGDCNGDGGLDLSDGVCLLSHLFLGQPAELPCDGAGEMSLNDFNGDARIDLSDGVGILVYLFQGGPAHAEGTECKVLTGCSNTCN
;
A
#
# COMPACT_ATOMS: atom_id res chain seq x y z
N MET A 1 -38.73 -17.92 -28.80
CA MET A 1 -37.39 -18.49 -28.83
C MET A 1 -36.49 -17.55 -28.03
N SER A 2 -36.27 -17.88 -26.76
CA SER A 2 -35.53 -17.08 -25.79
C SER A 2 -34.14 -17.68 -25.67
N ALA A 3 -33.13 -16.87 -25.94
CA ALA A 3 -31.72 -17.26 -25.76
C ALA A 3 -31.22 -16.72 -24.43
N ALA A 4 -31.14 -17.59 -23.45
CA ALA A 4 -30.50 -17.31 -22.17
C ALA A 4 -28.97 -17.28 -22.34
N ARG A 5 -28.36 -16.14 -22.06
CA ARG A 5 -26.89 -15.98 -21.93
C ARG A 5 -26.47 -16.49 -20.57
N GLY A 6 -25.78 -17.61 -20.54
CA GLY A 6 -25.19 -18.15 -19.33
C GLY A 6 -24.01 -17.30 -18.85
N ILE A 7 -24.12 -16.81 -17.65
CA ILE A 7 -23.03 -16.21 -16.89
C ILE A 7 -22.10 -17.33 -16.46
N LYS A 8 -20.88 -17.34 -16.99
CA LYS A 8 -19.82 -18.22 -16.51
C LYS A 8 -19.34 -17.72 -15.13
N GLN A 9 -19.77 -18.42 -14.07
CA GLN A 9 -19.14 -18.30 -12.76
C GLN A 9 -17.67 -18.78 -12.89
N VAL A 10 -16.74 -17.85 -12.72
CA VAL A 10 -15.34 -18.17 -12.47
C VAL A 10 -15.26 -18.58 -11.01
N SER A 11 -15.20 -19.89 -10.78
CA SER A 11 -14.96 -20.47 -9.46
C SER A 11 -13.52 -20.15 -9.06
N LEU A 12 -13.36 -19.28 -8.05
CA LEU A 12 -12.09 -19.04 -7.40
C LEU A 12 -11.72 -20.32 -6.64
N LEU A 13 -10.83 -21.12 -7.24
CA LEU A 13 -10.27 -22.29 -6.61
C LEU A 13 -9.28 -21.84 -5.54
N THR A 14 -9.79 -21.62 -4.32
CA THR A 14 -8.94 -21.52 -3.14
C THR A 14 -8.31 -22.88 -2.94
N VAL A 15 -7.05 -23.02 -3.36
CA VAL A 15 -6.25 -24.20 -3.03
C VAL A 15 -5.93 -24.11 -1.55
N VAL A 16 -6.82 -24.61 -0.73
CA VAL A 16 -6.52 -24.98 0.65
C VAL A 16 -5.61 -26.20 0.56
N PHE A 17 -4.31 -25.97 0.73
CA PHE A 17 -3.41 -27.07 1.05
C PHE A 17 -3.82 -27.59 2.44
N LEU A 18 -4.72 -28.58 2.44
CA LEU A 18 -4.85 -29.48 3.57
C LEU A 18 -3.54 -30.29 3.61
N LEU A 19 -2.53 -29.74 4.31
CA LEU A 19 -1.48 -30.56 4.87
C LEU A 19 -2.16 -31.50 5.86
N VAL A 20 -2.47 -32.71 5.41
CA VAL A 20 -2.74 -33.83 6.31
C VAL A 20 -1.42 -34.08 7.04
N SER A 21 -1.18 -33.33 8.11
CA SER A 21 -0.14 -33.68 9.08
C SER A 21 -0.60 -34.98 9.73
N THR A 22 0.00 -36.09 9.35
CA THR A 22 0.04 -37.21 10.26
C THR A 22 0.72 -36.73 11.50
N SER A 23 -0.05 -36.47 12.55
CA SER A 23 0.44 -36.09 13.87
C SER A 23 1.33 -37.23 14.38
N ALA A 24 2.61 -37.13 14.13
CA ALA A 24 3.63 -37.81 14.90
C ALA A 24 3.73 -37.09 16.25
N TRP A 25 2.81 -37.39 17.14
CA TRP A 25 2.89 -36.97 18.54
C TRP A 25 4.24 -37.43 19.09
N GLY A 26 5.09 -36.51 19.54
CA GLY A 26 6.31 -36.82 20.24
C GLY A 26 7.61 -36.27 19.63
N VAL A 27 7.57 -35.18 18.88
CA VAL A 27 8.81 -34.55 18.38
C VAL A 27 8.88 -33.10 18.85
N ASN A 28 9.74 -32.83 19.82
CA ASN A 28 10.12 -31.48 20.14
C ASN A 28 10.98 -30.89 19.02
N ARG A 29 10.66 -29.68 18.56
CA ARG A 29 11.37 -29.03 17.46
C ARG A 29 11.42 -27.53 17.65
N PHE A 30 12.54 -26.91 17.29
CA PHE A 30 12.59 -25.49 16.97
C PHE A 30 12.75 -25.29 15.48
N ARG A 31 12.08 -24.30 14.92
CA ARG A 31 12.16 -23.97 13.50
C ARG A 31 12.08 -22.48 13.26
N ILE A 32 12.76 -22.04 12.24
CA ILE A 32 12.67 -20.71 11.65
C ILE A 32 12.10 -20.90 10.25
N GLY A 33 11.10 -20.10 9.87
CA GLY A 33 10.53 -20.16 8.52
C GLY A 33 11.41 -19.47 7.50
N ASP A 34 11.37 -19.95 6.25
CA ASP A 34 11.96 -19.24 5.12
C ASP A 34 11.22 -17.93 4.85
N GLY A 35 11.93 -16.92 4.33
CA GLY A 35 11.35 -15.62 4.08
C GLY A 35 12.09 -14.82 3.02
N GLN A 36 11.52 -13.69 2.65
CA GLN A 36 12.15 -12.69 1.78
C GLN A 36 12.22 -11.36 2.52
N LEU A 37 13.38 -10.73 2.48
CA LEU A 37 13.61 -9.42 3.08
C LEU A 37 14.17 -8.46 2.04
N SER A 38 13.82 -7.18 2.18
CA SER A 38 14.32 -6.14 1.29
C SER A 38 15.75 -5.73 1.68
N LEU A 39 16.59 -5.49 0.71
CA LEU A 39 17.92 -4.93 0.94
C LEU A 39 17.81 -3.58 1.66
N GLY A 40 18.68 -3.36 2.65
CA GLY A 40 18.70 -2.13 3.44
C GLY A 40 17.48 -1.91 4.34
N SER A 41 16.55 -2.87 4.43
CA SER A 41 15.42 -2.77 5.36
C SER A 41 15.84 -3.00 6.80
N SER A 42 15.15 -2.35 7.73
CA SER A 42 15.37 -2.49 9.16
C SER A 42 14.09 -2.83 9.91
N GLY A 43 14.21 -3.42 11.09
CA GLY A 43 13.07 -3.74 11.92
C GLY A 43 12.23 -4.92 11.42
N ASN A 44 12.74 -5.74 10.50
CA ASN A 44 12.05 -6.94 10.04
C ASN A 44 11.88 -7.93 11.18
N VAL A 45 10.73 -8.58 11.26
CA VAL A 45 10.45 -9.54 12.34
C VAL A 45 10.52 -10.96 11.79
N VAL A 46 11.38 -11.78 12.39
CA VAL A 46 11.51 -13.22 12.09
C VAL A 46 11.15 -14.01 13.33
N GLY A 47 10.13 -14.86 13.22
CA GLY A 47 9.65 -15.70 14.32
C GLY A 47 10.45 -16.99 14.49
N ILE A 48 10.74 -17.37 15.73
CA ILE A 48 11.19 -18.71 16.11
C ILE A 48 10.01 -19.45 16.69
N VAL A 49 9.69 -20.59 16.09
CA VAL A 49 8.51 -21.39 16.41
C VAL A 49 8.94 -22.73 17.02
N ALA A 50 8.21 -23.17 18.02
CA ALA A 50 8.41 -24.45 18.69
C ALA A 50 7.21 -25.38 18.44
N ASP A 51 7.51 -26.65 18.17
CA ASP A 51 6.58 -27.78 18.34
C ASP A 51 6.96 -28.47 19.66
N ILE A 52 6.00 -28.66 20.55
CA ILE A 52 6.21 -29.02 21.95
C ILE A 52 5.31 -30.21 22.30
N ASP A 53 5.87 -31.34 22.70
CA ASP A 53 5.12 -32.57 23.01
C ASP A 53 4.61 -32.66 24.45
N GLN A 54 5.18 -31.85 25.36
CA GLN A 54 4.79 -31.79 26.77
C GLN A 54 5.00 -30.37 27.31
N GLU A 55 4.33 -30.01 28.39
CA GLU A 55 4.50 -28.70 29.03
C GLU A 55 5.96 -28.39 29.38
N ILE A 56 6.42 -27.19 29.00
CA ILE A 56 7.77 -26.73 29.31
C ILE A 56 7.72 -25.47 30.20
N VAL A 57 8.72 -25.31 31.04
CA VAL A 57 8.88 -24.18 31.99
C VAL A 57 9.99 -23.22 31.58
N GLY A 58 10.71 -23.53 30.50
CA GLY A 58 11.77 -22.68 29.98
C GLY A 58 12.34 -23.21 28.68
N LEU A 59 13.08 -22.35 28.00
CA LEU A 59 13.80 -22.70 26.78
C LEU A 59 15.08 -21.89 26.66
N SER A 60 16.01 -22.40 25.86
CA SER A 60 17.19 -21.66 25.38
C SER A 60 17.29 -21.83 23.88
N ILE A 61 17.52 -20.73 23.21
CA ILE A 61 17.78 -20.67 21.77
C ILE A 61 19.21 -20.22 21.57
N ALA A 62 19.91 -20.93 20.69
CA ALA A 62 21.23 -20.58 20.21
C ALA A 62 21.20 -20.65 18.68
N LEU A 63 21.61 -19.57 18.02
CA LEU A 63 21.62 -19.50 16.55
C LEU A 63 22.85 -18.74 16.06
N ASP A 64 23.28 -19.08 14.86
CA ASP A 64 24.31 -18.40 14.07
C ASP A 64 23.67 -17.70 12.86
N PHE A 65 24.25 -16.59 12.44
CA PHE A 65 23.84 -15.84 11.25
C PHE A 65 25.06 -15.15 10.59
N ASP A 66 24.94 -14.77 9.36
CA ASP A 66 25.99 -14.05 8.62
C ASP A 66 26.01 -12.56 9.02
N PRO A 67 26.99 -12.11 9.83
CA PRO A 67 27.06 -10.71 10.29
C PRO A 67 27.45 -9.71 9.17
N ALA A 68 27.83 -10.19 7.96
CA ALA A 68 28.02 -9.33 6.81
C ALA A 68 26.72 -9.04 6.06
N LYS A 69 25.65 -9.79 6.34
CA LYS A 69 24.37 -9.67 5.64
C LYS A 69 23.23 -9.20 6.55
N LEU A 70 23.25 -9.63 7.80
CA LEU A 70 22.21 -9.37 8.79
C LEU A 70 22.78 -8.76 10.06
N ARG A 71 21.97 -7.97 10.72
CA ARG A 71 22.16 -7.49 12.08
C ARG A 71 20.90 -7.78 12.87
N ILE A 72 21.02 -8.42 14.01
CA ILE A 72 19.91 -8.59 14.95
C ILE A 72 19.97 -7.44 15.96
N SER A 73 18.93 -6.62 16.00
CA SER A 73 18.86 -5.44 16.86
C SER A 73 18.15 -5.72 18.20
N GLU A 74 17.22 -6.67 18.21
CA GLU A 74 16.42 -6.99 19.41
C GLU A 74 15.88 -8.42 19.34
N VAL A 75 15.64 -9.02 20.51
CA VAL A 75 14.86 -10.26 20.67
C VAL A 75 13.64 -9.95 21.53
N ARG A 76 12.47 -10.32 21.06
CA ARG A 76 11.20 -10.16 21.76
C ARG A 76 10.57 -11.51 22.04
N LEU A 77 9.71 -11.56 23.06
CA LEU A 77 8.88 -12.74 23.30
C LEU A 77 7.90 -12.96 22.13
N GLY A 78 7.78 -14.19 21.70
CA GLY A 78 6.81 -14.61 20.70
C GLY A 78 5.38 -14.61 21.23
N ALA A 79 4.40 -14.71 20.32
CA ALA A 79 2.98 -14.68 20.64
C ALA A 79 2.57 -15.76 21.66
N GLY A 80 3.23 -16.92 21.63
CA GLY A 80 2.97 -18.03 22.56
C GLY A 80 3.40 -17.78 23.99
N LEU A 81 4.18 -16.71 24.26
CA LEU A 81 4.64 -16.35 25.59
C LEU A 81 3.99 -15.07 26.13
N ILE A 82 3.15 -14.41 25.35
CA ILE A 82 2.45 -13.19 25.80
C ILE A 82 1.52 -13.54 26.96
N GLY A 83 1.67 -12.80 28.07
CA GLY A 83 0.87 -12.99 29.29
C GLY A 83 1.40 -14.06 30.25
N LEU A 84 2.47 -14.80 29.90
CA LEU A 84 3.09 -15.77 30.82
C LEU A 84 4.07 -15.13 31.83
N GLU A 85 4.49 -13.88 31.58
CA GLU A 85 5.39 -13.10 32.44
C GLU A 85 6.62 -13.91 32.94
N PRO A 86 7.58 -14.24 32.04
CA PRO A 86 8.75 -15.02 32.42
C PRO A 86 9.51 -14.42 33.62
N GLU A 87 9.99 -15.26 34.52
CA GLU A 87 10.88 -14.81 35.62
C GLU A 87 12.25 -14.38 35.09
N PHE A 88 12.65 -14.90 33.94
CA PHE A 88 13.87 -14.53 33.27
C PHE A 88 13.65 -14.58 31.73
N SER A 89 14.04 -13.53 31.04
CA SER A 89 14.12 -13.49 29.58
C SER A 89 15.24 -12.54 29.20
N ASP A 90 16.41 -13.10 28.89
CA ASP A 90 17.59 -12.31 28.52
C ASP A 90 18.54 -13.15 27.66
N GLY A 91 19.48 -12.46 26.98
CA GLY A 91 20.43 -13.12 26.11
C GLY A 91 21.53 -12.20 25.61
N ILE A 92 22.36 -12.75 24.74
CA ILE A 92 23.49 -12.07 24.12
C ILE A 92 23.30 -12.09 22.61
N ILE A 93 23.42 -10.94 21.99
CA ILE A 93 23.48 -10.77 20.53
C ILE A 93 24.90 -10.28 20.19
N ASP A 94 25.68 -11.12 19.52
CA ASP A 94 27.01 -10.76 19.03
C ASP A 94 26.96 -10.52 17.50
N ASN A 95 26.69 -9.29 17.11
CA ASN A 95 26.64 -8.91 15.70
C ASN A 95 28.03 -8.84 15.01
N VAL A 96 29.12 -9.06 15.74
CA VAL A 96 30.46 -9.16 15.16
C VAL A 96 30.75 -10.58 14.73
N ARG A 97 30.35 -11.55 15.56
CA ARG A 97 30.54 -12.98 15.27
C ARG A 97 29.36 -13.58 14.51
N GLY A 98 28.19 -12.93 14.54
CA GLY A 98 26.96 -13.48 13.98
C GLY A 98 26.37 -14.55 14.88
N GLU A 99 26.41 -14.38 16.21
CA GLU A 99 25.92 -15.34 17.18
C GLU A 99 24.81 -14.72 18.05
N LEU A 100 23.79 -15.52 18.36
CA LEU A 100 22.74 -15.16 19.31
C LEU A 100 22.49 -16.31 20.28
N VAL A 101 22.38 -15.98 21.55
CA VAL A 101 21.90 -16.90 22.59
C VAL A 101 20.86 -16.18 23.41
N HIS A 102 19.66 -16.76 23.57
CA HIS A 102 18.61 -16.19 24.39
C HIS A 102 17.93 -17.26 25.24
N GLY A 103 17.81 -17.00 26.53
CA GLY A 103 17.16 -17.90 27.51
C GLY A 103 15.84 -17.32 27.99
N VAL A 104 14.84 -18.17 28.13
CA VAL A 104 13.57 -17.84 28.79
C VAL A 104 13.29 -18.84 29.85
N ILE A 105 13.03 -18.38 31.10
CA ILE A 105 12.59 -19.20 32.22
C ILE A 105 11.27 -18.65 32.70
N LEU A 106 10.23 -19.46 32.61
CA LEU A 106 8.88 -19.08 33.02
C LEU A 106 8.70 -19.20 34.50
N SER A 107 9.23 -20.30 35.11
CA SER A 107 9.18 -20.52 36.56
C SER A 107 10.39 -21.29 37.02
N LEU A 108 11.08 -20.74 38.02
CA LEU A 108 12.21 -21.37 38.71
C LEU A 108 11.77 -22.35 39.80
N THR A 109 10.59 -22.15 40.36
CA THR A 109 10.15 -22.86 41.60
C THR A 109 9.02 -23.85 41.35
N GLU A 110 8.50 -23.95 40.13
CA GLU A 110 7.37 -24.80 39.74
C GLU A 110 6.05 -24.57 40.51
N THR A 111 6.03 -23.60 41.39
CA THR A 111 4.86 -23.32 42.24
C THR A 111 3.72 -22.63 41.50
N ILE A 112 4.00 -22.06 40.33
CA ILE A 112 3.03 -21.31 39.50
C ILE A 112 2.71 -22.12 38.23
N VAL A 113 1.65 -22.92 38.30
CA VAL A 113 1.22 -23.79 37.19
C VAL A 113 0.86 -22.99 35.91
N GLU A 114 0.45 -21.73 36.06
CA GLU A 114 0.03 -20.87 34.98
C GLU A 114 1.19 -20.35 34.09
N ARG A 115 2.43 -20.46 34.59
CA ARG A 115 3.64 -20.02 33.87
C ARG A 115 4.30 -21.19 33.16
N ARG A 116 3.57 -21.80 32.22
CA ARG A 116 4.07 -22.92 31.42
C ARG A 116 3.65 -22.71 29.95
N ILE A 117 4.47 -23.15 29.02
CA ILE A 117 4.07 -23.30 27.65
C ILE A 117 3.43 -24.67 27.50
N ALA A 118 2.16 -24.70 27.10
CA ALA A 118 1.45 -25.95 26.87
C ALA A 118 2.02 -26.70 25.67
N ALA A 119 1.83 -28.03 25.68
CA ALA A 119 2.09 -28.83 24.48
C ALA A 119 1.28 -28.32 23.29
N GLY A 120 1.90 -28.24 22.13
CA GLY A 120 1.28 -27.73 20.92
C GLY A 120 2.25 -27.61 19.76
N GLU A 121 1.71 -27.45 18.57
CA GLU A 121 2.48 -27.20 17.35
C GLU A 121 2.41 -25.73 16.97
N GLY A 122 3.49 -25.20 16.40
CA GLY A 122 3.49 -23.85 15.87
C GLY A 122 3.50 -22.72 16.90
N VAL A 123 3.96 -22.99 18.13
CA VAL A 123 4.02 -22.00 19.20
C VAL A 123 5.16 -21.02 18.92
N GLU A 124 4.86 -19.78 18.60
CA GLU A 124 5.88 -18.74 18.41
C GLU A 124 6.48 -18.36 19.77
N VAL A 125 7.75 -18.71 19.97
CA VAL A 125 8.45 -18.52 21.26
C VAL A 125 9.28 -17.25 21.30
N LEU A 126 9.96 -16.89 20.23
CA LEU A 126 10.74 -15.65 20.13
C LEU A 126 10.50 -14.95 18.81
N ARG A 127 10.72 -13.65 18.77
CA ARG A 127 10.77 -12.79 17.60
C ARG A 127 12.11 -12.08 17.52
N LEU A 128 12.81 -12.28 16.44
CA LEU A 128 14.04 -11.57 16.15
C LEU A 128 13.70 -10.31 15.37
N VAL A 129 14.23 -9.15 15.79
CA VAL A 129 14.18 -7.91 15.01
C VAL A 129 15.47 -7.82 14.22
N VAL A 130 15.35 -7.91 12.90
CA VAL A 130 16.47 -8.10 11.97
C VAL A 130 16.59 -6.91 11.02
N ASP A 131 17.79 -6.38 10.88
CA ASP A 131 18.15 -5.39 9.89
C ASP A 131 18.95 -6.07 8.78
N VAL A 132 18.63 -5.78 7.52
CA VAL A 132 19.39 -6.26 6.35
C VAL A 132 20.47 -5.25 6.03
N ILE A 133 21.72 -5.65 6.18
CA ILE A 133 22.91 -4.82 5.90
C ILE A 133 23.63 -5.21 4.60
N ALA A 134 23.17 -6.30 3.96
CA ALA A 134 23.66 -6.68 2.64
C ALA A 134 23.35 -5.60 1.61
N GLU A 135 24.31 -5.26 0.75
CA GLU A 135 24.15 -4.27 -0.32
C GLU A 135 23.67 -4.89 -1.64
N GLU A 136 23.91 -6.19 -1.83
CA GLU A 136 23.54 -6.94 -3.04
C GLU A 136 22.62 -8.13 -2.72
N PRO A 137 21.78 -8.55 -3.68
CA PRO A 137 20.92 -9.71 -3.53
C PRO A 137 21.72 -10.95 -3.12
N ALA A 138 21.26 -11.63 -2.10
CA ALA A 138 21.93 -12.79 -1.52
C ALA A 138 20.91 -13.71 -0.84
N SER A 139 21.33 -14.95 -0.56
CA SER A 139 20.66 -15.83 0.38
C SER A 139 21.49 -15.91 1.66
N THR A 140 20.84 -16.03 2.80
CA THR A 140 21.49 -16.21 4.10
C THR A 140 20.64 -17.10 4.98
N THR A 141 21.28 -17.80 5.91
CA THR A 141 20.61 -18.74 6.81
C THR A 141 20.65 -18.18 8.24
N LEU A 142 19.55 -18.34 8.94
CA LEU A 142 19.49 -18.30 10.39
C LEU A 142 19.58 -19.74 10.88
N ASP A 143 20.77 -20.13 11.32
CA ASP A 143 21.13 -21.51 11.67
C ASP A 143 20.94 -21.73 13.18
N LEU A 144 20.03 -22.62 13.57
CA LEU A 144 19.82 -23.01 14.96
C LEU A 144 20.97 -23.92 15.43
N ALA A 145 22.10 -23.31 15.76
CA ALA A 145 23.33 -24.01 16.13
C ALA A 145 23.38 -24.41 17.60
N ASN A 146 23.92 -25.59 17.90
CA ASN A 146 24.11 -26.06 19.27
C ASN A 146 25.47 -25.66 19.89
N ALA A 147 26.16 -24.69 19.32
CA ALA A 147 27.46 -24.25 19.82
C ALA A 147 27.64 -22.72 19.81
N ALA A 148 26.60 -21.96 19.48
CA ALA A 148 26.64 -20.51 19.46
C ALA A 148 26.94 -19.92 20.85
N GLY A 149 27.69 -18.83 20.86
CA GLY A 149 28.08 -18.11 22.07
C GLY A 149 29.31 -18.71 22.78
N PHE A 150 29.82 -17.99 23.77
CA PHE A 150 30.98 -18.44 24.58
C PHE A 150 30.65 -18.37 26.08
N PRO A 151 30.65 -19.53 26.80
CA PRO A 151 30.78 -20.89 26.32
C PRO A 151 29.58 -21.29 25.43
N GLY A 152 29.80 -22.19 24.48
CA GLY A 152 28.76 -22.65 23.55
C GLY A 152 27.49 -23.10 24.25
N ARG A 153 26.34 -22.61 23.79
CA ARG A 153 25.01 -22.89 24.31
C ARG A 153 24.27 -23.87 23.38
N ARG A 154 23.20 -24.41 23.85
CA ARG A 154 22.38 -25.38 23.10
C ARG A 154 20.92 -24.91 23.03
N ASN A 155 20.26 -25.37 21.98
CA ASN A 155 18.82 -25.27 21.85
C ASN A 155 18.16 -26.31 22.74
N VAL A 156 17.45 -25.86 23.78
CA VAL A 156 16.91 -26.73 24.83
C VAL A 156 15.50 -26.31 25.17
N MET A 157 14.64 -27.30 25.45
CA MET A 157 13.36 -27.11 26.14
C MET A 157 13.50 -27.73 27.54
N THR A 158 13.01 -27.04 28.55
CA THR A 158 13.11 -27.47 29.94
C THR A 158 11.72 -27.74 30.50
N VAL A 159 11.53 -28.95 31.02
CA VAL A 159 10.33 -29.38 31.77
C VAL A 159 10.47 -29.13 33.24
N GLY A 160 9.41 -29.35 33.98
CA GLY A 160 9.44 -29.27 35.47
C GLY A 160 10.57 -30.09 36.08
N GLY A 161 11.12 -29.62 37.22
CA GLY A 161 12.29 -30.19 37.85
C GLY A 161 13.63 -29.82 37.22
N GLY A 162 13.64 -28.88 36.26
CA GLY A 162 14.87 -28.41 35.61
C GLY A 162 15.50 -29.41 34.62
N ASN A 163 14.77 -30.44 34.23
CA ASN A 163 15.23 -31.45 33.28
C ASN A 163 15.00 -30.99 31.86
N SER A 164 15.93 -31.28 30.97
CA SER A 164 15.74 -31.05 29.52
C SER A 164 14.87 -32.15 28.93
N VAL A 165 14.07 -31.78 27.91
CA VAL A 165 13.31 -32.78 27.12
C VAL A 165 14.24 -33.81 26.49
N THR A 166 13.78 -35.05 26.39
CA THR A 166 14.53 -36.16 25.80
C THR A 166 13.61 -36.90 24.81
N PRO A 167 14.01 -37.06 23.54
CA PRO A 167 15.26 -36.56 22.91
C PRO A 167 15.33 -35.03 22.82
N SER A 168 16.54 -34.49 22.63
CA SER A 168 16.74 -33.04 22.40
C SER A 168 15.90 -32.56 21.21
N PRO A 169 15.47 -31.29 21.22
CA PRO A 169 14.67 -30.75 20.12
C PRO A 169 15.38 -30.87 18.77
N GLN A 170 14.61 -31.25 17.75
CA GLN A 170 15.05 -31.15 16.36
C GLN A 170 15.17 -29.68 15.96
N LEU A 171 16.12 -29.34 15.09
CA LEU A 171 16.38 -28.00 14.63
C LEU A 171 16.07 -27.91 13.14
N SER A 172 15.42 -26.85 12.75
CA SER A 172 15.14 -26.53 11.35
C SER A 172 15.41 -25.04 11.11
N ASP A 173 16.46 -24.80 10.37
CA ASP A 173 16.95 -23.45 10.02
C ASP A 173 15.99 -22.73 9.09
N GLY A 174 16.09 -21.40 9.06
CA GLY A 174 15.37 -20.56 8.12
C GLY A 174 16.30 -19.96 7.08
N VAL A 175 15.89 -20.01 5.82
CA VAL A 175 16.59 -19.35 4.72
C VAL A 175 15.92 -18.02 4.41
N LEU A 176 16.70 -16.94 4.42
CA LEU A 176 16.25 -15.60 4.08
C LEU A 176 16.83 -15.18 2.73
N GLU A 177 15.94 -14.91 1.78
CA GLU A 177 16.29 -14.35 0.49
C GLU A 177 16.30 -12.83 0.56
N LEU A 178 17.47 -12.22 0.42
CA LEU A 178 17.67 -10.77 0.44
C LEU A 178 17.57 -10.23 -0.99
N ARG A 179 16.55 -9.42 -1.28
CA ARG A 179 16.21 -9.00 -2.64
C ARG A 179 15.90 -7.51 -2.72
N ARG A 180 15.97 -6.96 -3.93
CA ARG A 180 15.39 -5.65 -4.26
C ARG A 180 13.91 -5.86 -4.51
N LEU A 181 13.08 -5.48 -3.57
CA LEU A 181 11.63 -5.65 -3.66
C LEU A 181 11.01 -4.42 -4.33
N LEU A 182 10.93 -4.47 -5.66
CA LEU A 182 10.21 -3.46 -6.46
C LEU A 182 8.73 -3.42 -6.07
N PRO A 183 8.08 -2.25 -6.12
CA PRO A 183 6.63 -2.20 -6.00
C PRO A 183 5.98 -3.00 -7.14
N VAL A 184 4.82 -3.57 -6.90
CA VAL A 184 4.06 -4.31 -7.92
C VAL A 184 2.60 -3.92 -7.80
N ILE A 185 2.06 -3.28 -8.83
CA ILE A 185 0.65 -2.91 -8.94
C ILE A 185 -0.12 -4.12 -9.50
N LYS A 186 -1.13 -4.60 -8.78
CA LYS A 186 -1.97 -5.74 -9.19
C LYS A 186 -3.36 -5.32 -9.65
N HIS A 187 -3.95 -4.38 -8.96
CA HIS A 187 -5.31 -3.96 -9.22
C HIS A 187 -5.54 -2.54 -8.72
N ILE A 188 -6.37 -1.78 -9.45
CA ILE A 188 -6.78 -0.43 -9.08
C ILE A 188 -8.31 -0.42 -8.97
N GLN A 189 -8.84 0.22 -7.94
CA GLN A 189 -10.28 0.32 -7.69
C GLN A 189 -10.68 1.78 -7.49
N GLY A 190 -11.77 2.20 -8.18
CA GLY A 190 -12.30 3.56 -8.06
C GLY A 190 -11.42 4.60 -8.72
N ASN A 191 -10.73 4.23 -9.79
CA ASN A 191 -9.76 5.07 -10.49
C ASN A 191 -10.39 5.95 -11.58
N VAL A 192 -11.59 6.45 -11.34
CA VAL A 192 -12.29 7.42 -12.19
C VAL A 192 -12.84 8.53 -11.30
N GLY A 193 -12.61 9.78 -11.68
CA GLY A 193 -13.10 10.94 -10.95
C GLY A 193 -12.33 12.21 -11.23
N VAL A 194 -12.24 13.08 -10.24
CA VAL A 194 -11.64 14.41 -10.34
C VAL A 194 -10.45 14.56 -9.39
N ALA A 195 -9.70 15.64 -9.54
CA ALA A 195 -8.65 15.99 -8.60
C ALA A 195 -9.19 16.09 -7.16
N GLY A 196 -8.51 15.43 -6.23
CA GLY A 196 -8.92 15.32 -4.82
C GLY A 196 -9.72 14.05 -4.48
N ASP A 197 -10.22 13.33 -5.48
CA ASP A 197 -10.86 12.04 -5.24
C ASP A 197 -9.85 10.98 -4.81
N THR A 198 -10.35 9.99 -4.08
CA THR A 198 -9.51 8.90 -3.56
C THR A 198 -9.82 7.59 -4.25
N PHE A 199 -8.79 6.82 -4.52
CA PHE A 199 -8.90 5.48 -5.07
C PHE A 199 -7.94 4.52 -4.37
N LEU A 200 -8.09 3.22 -4.62
CA LEU A 200 -7.28 2.18 -3.99
C LEU A 200 -6.40 1.48 -5.01
N VAL A 201 -5.14 1.30 -4.66
CA VAL A 201 -4.18 0.50 -5.41
C VAL A 201 -3.79 -0.70 -4.56
N VAL A 202 -4.05 -1.89 -5.06
CA VAL A 202 -3.71 -3.16 -4.40
C VAL A 202 -2.49 -3.75 -5.08
N GLY A 203 -1.52 -4.19 -4.28
CA GLY A 203 -0.28 -4.70 -4.83
C GLY A 203 0.67 -5.28 -3.78
N PHE A 204 1.97 -5.23 -4.05
CA PHE A 204 3.02 -5.73 -3.15
C PHE A 204 4.17 -4.74 -3.02
N ASN A 205 4.91 -4.87 -1.90
CA ASN A 205 6.13 -4.12 -1.61
C ASN A 205 5.90 -2.59 -1.51
N PHE A 206 4.72 -2.19 -1.08
CA PHE A 206 4.38 -0.79 -0.81
C PHE A 206 4.87 -0.32 0.57
N ASP A 207 5.30 -1.23 1.41
CA ASP A 207 5.88 -0.99 2.74
C ASP A 207 7.38 -0.68 2.71
N GLN A 208 7.99 -0.66 1.51
CA GLN A 208 9.41 -0.42 1.34
C GLN A 208 9.76 1.07 1.49
N ALA A 209 10.99 1.34 1.96
CA ALA A 209 11.48 2.71 2.11
C ALA A 209 11.47 3.50 0.79
N GLY A 210 11.23 4.80 0.86
CA GLY A 210 11.24 5.68 -0.30
C GLY A 210 10.01 5.54 -1.20
N LEU A 211 8.87 5.09 -0.65
CA LEU A 211 7.63 5.00 -1.41
C LEU A 211 7.21 6.39 -1.91
N GLN A 212 6.99 6.49 -3.20
CA GLN A 212 6.49 7.65 -3.91
C GLN A 212 5.42 7.21 -4.90
N VAL A 213 4.37 8.01 -5.01
CA VAL A 213 3.29 7.78 -5.97
C VAL A 213 3.15 9.03 -6.84
N THR A 214 3.15 8.88 -8.14
CA THR A 214 2.92 9.97 -9.08
C THR A 214 1.81 9.63 -10.06
N ILE A 215 1.02 10.64 -10.42
CA ILE A 215 -0.01 10.56 -11.44
C ILE A 215 0.17 11.75 -12.37
N CYS A 216 0.12 11.53 -13.69
CA CYS A 216 0.44 12.55 -14.69
C CYS A 216 1.73 13.34 -14.41
N GLY A 217 2.73 12.70 -13.76
CA GLY A 217 3.99 13.32 -13.36
C GLY A 217 3.93 14.19 -12.11
N ASN A 218 2.77 14.35 -11.47
CA ASN A 218 2.59 15.06 -10.22
C ASN A 218 2.60 14.09 -9.04
N GLU A 219 3.24 14.48 -7.93
CA GLU A 219 3.23 13.70 -6.70
C GLU A 219 1.82 13.60 -6.15
N ALA A 220 1.41 12.37 -5.82
CA ALA A 220 0.11 12.03 -5.25
C ALA A 220 0.25 11.74 -3.75
N GLU A 221 -0.58 12.40 -2.93
CA GLU A 221 -0.70 12.04 -1.53
C GLU A 221 -1.22 10.61 -1.42
N HIS A 222 -0.64 9.82 -0.54
CA HIS A 222 -0.99 8.42 -0.39
C HIS A 222 -0.84 7.93 1.04
N ARG A 223 -1.53 6.83 1.35
CA ARG A 223 -1.50 6.18 2.65
C ARG A 223 -1.52 4.66 2.50
N LEU A 224 -0.54 3.97 3.05
CA LEU A 224 -0.55 2.51 3.16
C LEU A 224 -1.57 2.09 4.23
N LEU A 225 -2.47 1.18 3.88
CA LEU A 225 -3.46 0.62 4.79
C LEU A 225 -2.87 -0.52 5.62
N GLY A 226 -3.59 -0.92 6.68
CA GLY A 226 -3.08 -1.87 7.67
C GLY A 226 -2.84 -3.30 7.19
N ASP A 227 -3.22 -3.63 5.96
CA ASP A 227 -2.92 -4.92 5.31
C ASP A 227 -1.51 -4.97 4.67
N GLY A 228 -0.81 -3.81 4.60
CA GLY A 228 0.52 -3.68 3.97
C GLY A 228 0.54 -3.88 2.44
N GLN A 229 -0.62 -4.04 1.82
CA GLN A 229 -0.78 -4.33 0.39
C GLN A 229 -1.68 -3.35 -0.34
N THR A 230 -2.41 -2.50 0.38
CA THR A 230 -3.35 -1.54 -0.21
C THR A 230 -2.90 -0.13 0.08
N LEU A 231 -2.73 0.67 -0.98
CA LEU A 231 -2.53 2.12 -0.91
C LEU A 231 -3.87 2.82 -1.16
N GLN A 232 -4.24 3.73 -0.29
CA GLN A 232 -5.20 4.79 -0.58
C GLN A 232 -4.44 5.94 -1.21
N VAL A 233 -4.81 6.34 -2.42
CA VAL A 233 -4.15 7.39 -3.19
C VAL A 233 -5.14 8.53 -3.43
N PHE A 234 -4.68 9.77 -3.32
CA PHE A 234 -5.45 10.97 -3.62
C PHE A 234 -5.04 11.48 -5.01
N ALA A 235 -5.99 11.59 -5.92
CA ALA A 235 -5.72 12.04 -7.28
C ALA A 235 -5.23 13.51 -7.29
N PRO A 236 -4.00 13.81 -7.72
CA PRO A 236 -3.51 15.19 -7.82
C PRO A 236 -4.18 15.92 -8.97
N ALA A 237 -4.04 17.24 -9.05
CA ALA A 237 -4.49 17.99 -10.20
C ALA A 237 -3.68 17.60 -11.46
N CYS A 238 -4.37 17.30 -12.57
CA CYS A 238 -3.79 17.04 -13.87
C CYS A 238 -4.30 18.05 -14.91
N ALA A 239 -3.46 18.40 -15.88
CA ALA A 239 -3.79 19.40 -16.89
C ALA A 239 -4.72 18.87 -18.01
N ALA A 240 -4.88 17.56 -18.11
CA ALA A 240 -5.68 16.93 -19.16
C ALA A 240 -6.64 15.90 -18.55
N ALA A 241 -7.81 15.78 -19.17
CA ALA A 241 -8.76 14.74 -18.89
C ALA A 241 -8.37 13.41 -19.55
N GLY A 242 -8.97 12.33 -19.09
CA GLY A 242 -8.73 10.98 -19.57
C GLY A 242 -7.71 10.23 -18.74
N PHE A 243 -7.30 9.08 -19.25
CA PHE A 243 -6.38 8.21 -18.53
C PHE A 243 -5.00 8.83 -18.36
N SER A 244 -4.51 8.74 -17.14
CA SER A 244 -3.18 9.20 -16.73
C SER A 244 -2.34 8.04 -16.22
N VAL A 245 -1.04 8.12 -16.45
CA VAL A 245 -0.08 7.13 -15.94
C VAL A 245 0.01 7.26 -14.43
N LEU A 246 -0.22 6.15 -13.75
CA LEU A 246 0.13 5.95 -12.35
C LEU A 246 1.50 5.30 -12.28
N GLU A 247 2.42 5.90 -11.57
CA GLU A 247 3.73 5.35 -11.27
C GLU A 247 3.91 5.26 -9.75
N ILE A 248 4.35 4.09 -9.28
CA ILE A 248 4.68 3.85 -7.88
C ILE A 248 6.14 3.43 -7.82
N CYS A 249 6.94 4.19 -7.08
CA CYS A 249 8.36 3.96 -6.89
C CYS A 249 8.68 3.68 -5.43
N ASN A 250 9.74 2.90 -5.19
CA ASN A 250 10.42 2.82 -3.91
C ASN A 250 11.93 2.94 -4.13
N SER A 251 12.75 2.77 -3.09
CA SER A 251 14.21 2.89 -3.18
C SER A 251 14.87 1.92 -4.19
N PHE A 252 14.15 0.92 -4.70
CA PHE A 252 14.67 -0.10 -5.61
C PHE A 252 14.23 0.09 -7.06
N GLY A 253 13.19 0.88 -7.32
CA GLY A 253 12.67 1.16 -8.66
C GLY A 253 11.17 1.35 -8.66
N CYS A 254 10.58 1.35 -9.84
CA CYS A 254 9.19 1.72 -10.07
C CYS A 254 8.40 0.64 -10.79
N ASP A 255 7.08 0.66 -10.59
CA ASP A 255 6.08 -0.01 -11.42
C ASP A 255 5.08 1.02 -11.94
N THR A 256 4.57 0.82 -13.16
CA THR A 256 3.73 1.80 -13.86
C THR A 256 2.51 1.16 -14.49
N VAL A 257 1.39 1.89 -14.45
CA VAL A 257 0.15 1.52 -15.16
C VAL A 257 -0.29 2.71 -16.02
N ALA A 258 -0.43 2.48 -17.33
CA ALA A 258 -0.79 3.53 -18.29
C ALA A 258 -2.21 4.10 -18.05
N GLU A 259 -3.14 3.25 -17.62
CA GLU A 259 -4.53 3.60 -17.31
C GLU A 259 -4.71 3.63 -15.78
N GLY A 260 -3.87 4.40 -15.08
CA GLY A 260 -3.82 4.43 -13.62
C GLY A 260 -5.01 5.16 -13.01
N PHE A 261 -5.35 6.35 -13.52
CA PHE A 261 -6.51 7.12 -13.10
C PHE A 261 -7.13 7.83 -14.31
N ASP A 262 -8.43 7.72 -14.43
CA ASP A 262 -9.21 8.37 -15.48
C ASP A 262 -9.81 9.66 -14.94
N TYR A 263 -9.25 10.79 -15.37
CA TYR A 263 -9.75 12.10 -14.98
C TYR A 263 -11.00 12.44 -15.79
N ASP A 264 -12.14 12.43 -15.10
CA ASP A 264 -13.36 13.00 -15.68
C ASP A 264 -13.14 14.47 -16.00
N LEU A 265 -13.68 14.90 -17.13
CA LEU A 265 -13.79 16.31 -17.43
C LEU A 265 -14.66 16.97 -16.37
N VAL A 266 -14.01 17.70 -15.43
CA VAL A 266 -14.74 18.55 -14.50
C VAL A 266 -15.24 19.75 -15.27
N GLY A 267 -16.36 19.57 -15.95
CA GLY A 267 -17.01 20.63 -16.66
C GLY A 267 -18.50 20.32 -16.79
N GLY A 268 -19.33 21.32 -16.59
CA GLY A 268 -20.73 21.25 -16.92
C GLY A 268 -20.95 21.39 -18.41
N ARG A 269 -22.09 20.89 -18.86
CA ARG A 269 -22.53 21.10 -20.24
C ARG A 269 -23.09 22.52 -20.36
N GLN A 270 -22.44 23.29 -21.25
CA GLN A 270 -22.79 24.68 -21.56
C GLN A 270 -22.94 24.88 -23.06
N ALA A 271 -23.78 25.82 -23.47
CA ALA A 271 -23.77 26.34 -24.83
C ALA A 271 -22.74 27.49 -24.92
N PRO A 272 -21.67 27.37 -25.74
CA PRO A 272 -20.72 28.48 -25.84
C PRO A 272 -21.39 29.79 -26.21
N GLY A 273 -21.10 30.84 -25.44
CA GLY A 273 -21.77 32.14 -25.54
C GLY A 273 -22.94 32.37 -24.59
N ASP A 274 -23.37 31.33 -23.82
CA ASP A 274 -24.42 31.41 -22.78
C ASP A 274 -23.86 32.08 -21.54
N CYS A 275 -23.78 33.40 -21.54
CA CYS A 275 -23.21 34.22 -20.49
C CYS A 275 -24.07 34.23 -19.22
N ASN A 276 -25.40 34.11 -19.35
CA ASN A 276 -26.30 34.15 -18.21
C ASN A 276 -26.57 32.76 -17.59
N GLY A 277 -26.13 31.67 -18.24
CA GLY A 277 -26.25 30.29 -17.77
C GLY A 277 -27.66 29.73 -17.81
N ASP A 278 -28.52 30.20 -18.74
CA ASP A 278 -29.91 29.73 -18.87
C ASP A 278 -30.06 28.52 -19.81
N GLY A 279 -28.97 28.09 -20.47
CA GLY A 279 -28.90 26.93 -21.35
C GLY A 279 -29.19 27.22 -22.83
N GLY A 280 -29.36 28.47 -23.19
CA GLY A 280 -29.57 28.93 -24.58
C GLY A 280 -28.60 30.03 -24.99
N LEU A 281 -28.48 30.27 -26.27
CA LEU A 281 -27.72 31.41 -26.82
C LEU A 281 -28.70 32.38 -27.43
N ASP A 282 -28.95 33.49 -26.76
CA ASP A 282 -29.92 34.50 -27.20
C ASP A 282 -29.46 35.94 -26.87
N LEU A 283 -30.36 36.92 -27.03
CA LEU A 283 -30.07 38.36 -26.79
C LEU A 283 -29.61 38.61 -25.36
N SER A 284 -30.11 37.85 -24.38
CA SER A 284 -29.80 38.07 -22.98
C SER A 284 -28.31 37.82 -22.68
N ASP A 285 -27.65 36.93 -23.45
CA ASP A 285 -26.23 36.64 -23.30
C ASP A 285 -25.34 37.78 -23.78
N GLY A 286 -25.67 38.33 -24.93
CA GLY A 286 -24.99 39.54 -25.39
C GLY A 286 -25.14 40.72 -24.39
N VAL A 287 -26.32 40.88 -23.80
CA VAL A 287 -26.57 41.89 -22.75
C VAL A 287 -25.82 41.53 -21.46
N CYS A 288 -25.79 40.28 -21.07
CA CYS A 288 -25.06 39.75 -19.90
C CYS A 288 -23.57 40.09 -20.02
N LEU A 289 -22.93 39.72 -21.13
CA LEU A 289 -21.50 39.92 -21.36
C LEU A 289 -21.14 41.41 -21.38
N LEU A 290 -21.92 42.25 -22.10
CA LEU A 290 -21.73 43.70 -22.13
C LEU A 290 -21.94 44.31 -20.76
N SER A 291 -22.92 43.85 -19.97
CA SER A 291 -23.17 44.32 -18.60
C SER A 291 -22.02 43.95 -17.65
N HIS A 292 -21.49 42.74 -17.78
CA HIS A 292 -20.29 42.33 -17.04
C HIS A 292 -19.10 43.28 -17.34
N LEU A 293 -18.81 43.49 -18.61
CA LEU A 293 -17.67 44.28 -19.07
C LEU A 293 -17.77 45.76 -18.67
N PHE A 294 -18.95 46.38 -18.76
CA PHE A 294 -19.11 47.84 -18.55
C PHE A 294 -19.68 48.22 -17.22
N LEU A 295 -20.45 47.36 -16.58
CA LEU A 295 -21.14 47.62 -15.32
C LEU A 295 -20.64 46.74 -14.18
N GLY A 296 -19.83 45.70 -14.48
CA GLY A 296 -19.40 44.71 -13.49
C GLY A 296 -20.58 43.88 -12.96
N GLN A 297 -21.61 43.63 -13.80
CA GLN A 297 -22.81 42.85 -13.45
C GLN A 297 -23.12 41.82 -14.56
N PRO A 298 -23.18 40.53 -14.27
CA PRO A 298 -22.85 39.88 -13.00
C PRO A 298 -21.39 40.10 -12.60
N ALA A 299 -21.08 40.09 -11.33
CA ALA A 299 -19.69 40.22 -10.86
C ALA A 299 -18.80 39.05 -11.26
N GLU A 300 -19.37 37.84 -11.35
CA GLU A 300 -18.73 36.60 -11.77
C GLU A 300 -19.52 36.00 -12.93
N LEU A 301 -18.82 35.44 -13.90
CA LEU A 301 -19.39 34.71 -15.04
C LEU A 301 -19.62 33.24 -14.65
N PRO A 302 -20.43 32.46 -15.41
CA PRO A 302 -20.88 31.12 -15.03
C PRO A 302 -19.78 30.05 -14.91
N CYS A 303 -18.60 30.30 -15.43
CA CYS A 303 -17.48 29.37 -15.46
C CYS A 303 -16.26 29.95 -14.74
N ASP A 304 -15.37 29.05 -14.27
CA ASP A 304 -14.12 29.42 -13.63
C ASP A 304 -12.92 29.25 -14.54
N GLY A 305 -11.91 30.10 -14.42
CA GLY A 305 -10.61 29.96 -15.06
C GLY A 305 -10.66 29.80 -16.57
N ALA A 306 -10.18 28.67 -17.11
CA ALA A 306 -10.15 28.44 -18.54
C ALA A 306 -11.55 28.26 -19.18
N GLY A 307 -12.54 27.85 -18.37
CA GLY A 307 -13.93 27.71 -18.80
C GLY A 307 -14.59 29.04 -19.12
N GLU A 308 -14.28 30.07 -18.37
CA GLU A 308 -14.74 31.43 -18.60
C GLU A 308 -14.36 31.92 -20.02
N MET A 309 -13.11 31.65 -20.42
CA MET A 309 -12.62 31.97 -21.76
C MET A 309 -13.34 31.13 -22.82
N SER A 310 -13.44 29.82 -22.64
CA SER A 310 -14.11 28.91 -23.56
C SER A 310 -15.60 29.20 -23.74
N LEU A 311 -16.25 29.82 -22.73
CA LEU A 311 -17.66 30.18 -22.77
C LEU A 311 -17.88 31.56 -23.45
N ASN A 312 -17.05 32.55 -23.16
CA ASN A 312 -17.34 33.96 -23.45
C ASN A 312 -16.43 34.62 -24.51
N ASP A 313 -15.30 33.99 -24.91
CA ASP A 313 -14.46 34.45 -26.03
C ASP A 313 -15.13 34.03 -27.36
N PHE A 314 -16.13 34.80 -27.75
CA PHE A 314 -17.00 34.48 -28.88
C PHE A 314 -16.24 34.45 -30.20
N ASN A 315 -15.29 35.36 -30.39
CA ASN A 315 -14.52 35.48 -31.61
C ASN A 315 -13.23 34.63 -31.67
N GLY A 316 -12.79 34.04 -30.52
CA GLY A 316 -11.63 33.19 -30.44
C GLY A 316 -10.28 33.92 -30.44
N ASP A 317 -10.22 35.19 -30.03
CA ASP A 317 -8.99 35.98 -30.00
C ASP A 317 -8.20 35.89 -28.68
N ALA A 318 -8.63 35.02 -27.79
CA ALA A 318 -8.10 34.80 -26.44
C ALA A 318 -8.26 36.02 -25.49
N ARG A 319 -9.31 36.78 -25.68
CA ARG A 319 -9.74 37.89 -24.81
C ARG A 319 -11.25 37.83 -24.65
N ILE A 320 -11.72 38.33 -23.52
CA ILE A 320 -13.14 38.60 -23.28
C ILE A 320 -13.30 40.11 -23.26
N ASP A 321 -13.82 40.68 -24.35
CA ASP A 321 -13.98 42.12 -24.48
C ASP A 321 -15.25 42.51 -25.25
N LEU A 322 -15.38 43.78 -25.62
CA LEU A 322 -16.52 44.32 -26.33
C LEU A 322 -16.82 43.57 -27.65
N SER A 323 -15.79 43.07 -28.32
CA SER A 323 -15.95 42.37 -29.60
C SER A 323 -16.74 41.08 -29.50
N ASP A 324 -16.67 40.43 -28.32
CA ASP A 324 -17.40 39.16 -28.07
C ASP A 324 -18.89 39.41 -27.85
N GLY A 325 -19.21 40.36 -27.00
CA GLY A 325 -20.62 40.79 -26.83
C GLY A 325 -21.25 41.30 -28.11
N VAL A 326 -20.51 42.05 -28.91
CA VAL A 326 -20.96 42.46 -30.26
C VAL A 326 -21.04 41.23 -31.22
N GLY A 327 -20.09 40.30 -31.12
CA GLY A 327 -20.08 39.06 -31.87
C GLY A 327 -21.35 38.25 -31.69
N ILE A 328 -21.79 38.06 -30.42
CA ILE A 328 -23.06 37.40 -30.10
C ILE A 328 -24.23 38.10 -30.84
N LEU A 329 -24.34 39.43 -30.70
CA LEU A 329 -25.43 40.17 -31.34
C LEU A 329 -25.39 40.10 -32.87
N VAL A 330 -24.20 40.18 -33.48
CA VAL A 330 -24.03 40.05 -34.92
C VAL A 330 -24.40 38.63 -35.40
N TYR A 331 -24.02 37.60 -34.65
CA TYR A 331 -24.43 36.23 -34.94
C TYR A 331 -25.96 36.08 -34.94
N LEU A 332 -26.60 36.52 -33.88
CA LEU A 332 -28.05 36.34 -33.67
C LEU A 332 -28.90 37.14 -34.64
N PHE A 333 -28.50 38.37 -35.00
CA PHE A 333 -29.35 39.26 -35.79
C PHE A 333 -28.89 39.53 -37.20
N GLN A 334 -27.63 39.29 -37.53
CA GLN A 334 -27.09 39.59 -38.86
C GLN A 334 -26.50 38.36 -39.57
N GLY A 335 -26.55 37.15 -38.92
CA GLY A 335 -25.98 35.94 -39.52
C GLY A 335 -24.45 35.96 -39.58
N GLY A 336 -23.81 36.63 -38.62
CA GLY A 336 -22.36 36.64 -38.47
C GLY A 336 -21.75 35.28 -38.10
N PRO A 337 -20.43 35.21 -37.94
CA PRO A 337 -19.77 33.98 -37.52
C PRO A 337 -20.33 33.46 -36.18
N ALA A 338 -20.41 32.14 -36.07
CA ALA A 338 -20.73 31.48 -34.81
C ALA A 338 -19.57 31.59 -33.82
N HIS A 339 -19.82 31.26 -32.58
CA HIS A 339 -18.79 31.17 -31.54
C HIS A 339 -17.62 30.30 -32.00
N ALA A 340 -16.39 30.67 -31.68
CA ALA A 340 -15.17 29.96 -32.08
C ALA A 340 -15.18 28.48 -31.64
N GLU A 341 -15.79 28.18 -30.49
CA GLU A 341 -16.00 26.84 -29.97
C GLU A 341 -17.29 26.14 -30.48
N GLY A 342 -18.05 26.75 -31.39
CA GLY A 342 -19.37 26.31 -31.82
C GLY A 342 -20.50 26.79 -30.94
N THR A 343 -21.76 26.41 -31.25
CA THR A 343 -22.95 26.83 -30.50
C THR A 343 -23.74 25.66 -29.92
N GLU A 344 -23.23 24.44 -30.12
CA GLU A 344 -23.83 23.22 -29.58
C GLU A 344 -23.49 23.04 -28.09
N CYS A 345 -24.44 22.48 -27.33
CA CYS A 345 -24.23 22.12 -25.95
C CYS A 345 -23.06 21.14 -25.81
N LYS A 346 -22.00 21.52 -25.12
CA LYS A 346 -20.80 20.71 -24.92
C LYS A 346 -20.22 20.86 -23.50
N VAL A 347 -19.37 19.94 -23.11
CA VAL A 347 -18.68 20.01 -21.84
C VAL A 347 -17.60 21.09 -21.91
N LEU A 348 -17.67 22.09 -21.01
CA LEU A 348 -16.66 23.13 -20.80
C LEU A 348 -16.08 23.03 -19.40
N THR A 349 -14.74 22.91 -19.33
CA THR A 349 -14.04 22.76 -18.03
C THR A 349 -14.29 23.98 -17.15
N GLY A 350 -14.61 23.75 -15.87
CA GLY A 350 -14.86 24.83 -14.91
C GLY A 350 -16.27 25.45 -14.98
N CYS A 351 -17.16 24.87 -15.79
CA CYS A 351 -18.54 25.34 -15.94
C CYS A 351 -19.54 24.45 -15.22
N SER A 352 -20.71 25.00 -14.85
CA SER A 352 -21.85 24.24 -14.36
C SER A 352 -22.70 23.69 -15.50
N ASN A 353 -23.55 22.68 -15.26
CA ASN A 353 -24.50 22.16 -16.26
C ASN A 353 -25.67 23.14 -16.45
N THR A 354 -25.86 23.65 -17.68
CA THR A 354 -27.01 24.48 -18.04
C THR A 354 -27.80 23.93 -19.24
N CYS A 355 -27.17 23.15 -20.10
CA CYS A 355 -27.83 22.53 -21.27
C CYS A 355 -27.71 20.98 -21.23
N ASN A 356 -28.56 20.27 -22.00
CA ASN A 356 -28.64 18.81 -22.07
C ASN A 356 -28.13 18.26 -23.42
#